data_9036b9e436146ae9edce0bf333e92f14
#
_entry.id   9036b9e436146ae9edce0bf333e92f14
#
_cell.length_a   1.000
_cell.length_b   1.000
_cell.length_c   1.000
_cell.angle_alpha   90.00
_cell.angle_beta   90.00
_cell.angle_gamma   90.00
#
_symmetry.space_group_name_H-M   'P 1'
#
loop_
_entity.id
_entity.type
_entity.pdbx_description
1 polymer ?
#
loop_
_entity_poly.entity_id
_entity_poly.type
_entity_poly.pdbx_seq_one_letter_code
_entity_poly.pdbx_strand_id
1 'polypeptide(L)'
;MPNIDIFERRTMLEPVIQNFEPRRFLLRTFFPGISTFNTEKVDLDFVRGGRTMAPFVGKGYGSKTVERHGFETKTLRPPLVAPDLVTTAEHLLNRLPGENIYNSKSPQERAAEQLGKDLVELDDMVNRREEWMCSQVLFSGMVEIVGTGVEETVYFWPDNDADKPYLELTGDDLWTSAASDPLVNVRNWKRKVSLTSGFTPRVAVMGAKVVDAFVANEAISKYLDNRRKELGKIEPKDLEEGVTFYGTIEGVDFYGYDELVYNDVSGKTEPLVPEDKILLGAPGRGEMLYGAVVLADEAEKSFTLVESPRVPDTWVSRKPEGRFVAMKSAPLPNPGVADAYLVAKVV
;
A
#
# COMPACT_ATOMS: atom_id res chain seq x y z
N MET A 1 18.75 55.21 -7.66
CA MET A 1 18.05 53.93 -7.49
C MET A 1 18.63 52.97 -8.51
N PRO A 2 19.15 51.81 -8.13
CA PRO A 2 19.64 50.87 -9.11
C PRO A 2 18.45 50.42 -9.98
N ASN A 3 18.61 50.58 -11.29
CA ASN A 3 17.64 50.05 -12.28
C ASN A 3 17.72 48.53 -12.20
N ILE A 4 16.73 47.90 -11.61
CA ILE A 4 16.64 46.44 -11.53
C ILE A 4 15.96 45.99 -12.81
N ASP A 5 16.70 45.26 -13.66
CA ASP A 5 16.19 44.73 -14.92
C ASP A 5 15.20 43.59 -14.60
N ILE A 6 13.92 43.85 -14.90
CA ILE A 6 12.81 42.90 -14.66
C ILE A 6 13.00 41.59 -15.46
N PHE A 7 13.89 41.59 -16.45
CA PHE A 7 14.22 40.44 -17.32
C PHE A 7 15.50 39.69 -16.90
N GLU A 8 16.07 39.98 -15.71
CA GLU A 8 17.15 39.15 -15.20
C GLU A 8 16.70 37.68 -15.08
N ARG A 9 17.48 36.77 -15.63
CA ARG A 9 17.20 35.31 -15.60
C ARG A 9 16.92 34.77 -14.20
N ARG A 10 17.41 35.39 -13.15
CA ARG A 10 17.14 35.06 -11.75
C ARG A 10 15.69 35.29 -11.31
N THR A 11 14.96 36.22 -11.95
CA THR A 11 13.57 36.53 -11.60
C THR A 11 12.56 35.64 -12.32
N MET A 12 12.97 34.92 -13.35
CA MET A 12 12.10 34.06 -14.17
C MET A 12 12.21 32.55 -13.84
N LEU A 13 13.09 32.17 -12.91
CA LEU A 13 13.22 30.77 -12.53
C LEU A 13 12.08 30.40 -11.58
N GLU A 14 11.05 29.76 -12.14
CA GLU A 14 10.13 28.98 -11.33
C GLU A 14 10.92 27.85 -10.63
N PRO A 15 10.68 27.57 -9.36
CA PRO A 15 11.35 26.49 -8.69
C PRO A 15 10.93 25.18 -9.36
N VAL A 16 11.87 24.45 -9.89
CA VAL A 16 11.66 23.06 -10.29
C VAL A 16 11.61 22.28 -8.99
N ILE A 17 10.41 22.06 -8.47
CA ILE A 17 10.19 21.21 -7.31
C ILE A 17 9.94 19.82 -7.87
N GLN A 18 10.86 18.90 -7.62
CA GLN A 18 10.64 17.50 -7.90
C GLN A 18 9.74 16.96 -6.78
N ASN A 19 8.44 16.85 -7.07
CA ASN A 19 7.48 16.28 -6.15
C ASN A 19 7.20 14.83 -6.57
N PHE A 20 7.42 13.88 -5.64
CA PHE A 20 7.06 12.48 -5.82
C PHE A 20 5.70 12.27 -5.16
N GLU A 21 4.63 12.37 -5.94
CA GLU A 21 3.30 12.06 -5.44
C GLU A 21 3.22 10.59 -5.00
N PRO A 22 2.68 10.31 -3.80
CA PRO A 22 2.56 8.94 -3.30
C PRO A 22 1.55 8.17 -4.13
N ARG A 23 1.92 6.97 -4.53
CA ARG A 23 1.06 6.05 -5.24
C ARG A 23 0.31 5.19 -4.24
N ARG A 24 -0.92 4.85 -4.55
CA ARG A 24 -1.81 4.06 -3.68
C ARG A 24 -2.46 2.92 -4.45
N PHE A 25 -1.71 2.28 -5.34
CA PHE A 25 -2.23 1.25 -6.24
C PHE A 25 -2.66 -0.02 -5.49
N LEU A 26 -1.81 -0.55 -4.60
CA LEU A 26 -2.13 -1.75 -3.80
C LEU A 26 -3.29 -1.48 -2.86
N LEU A 27 -3.27 -0.34 -2.18
CA LEU A 27 -4.32 0.07 -1.27
C LEU A 27 -5.67 0.18 -2.00
N ARG A 28 -5.75 0.91 -3.10
CA ARG A 28 -6.99 1.07 -3.88
C ARG A 28 -7.49 -0.23 -4.48
N THR A 29 -6.57 -1.12 -4.91
CA THR A 29 -6.93 -2.36 -5.58
C THR A 29 -7.36 -3.44 -4.60
N PHE A 30 -6.64 -3.61 -3.50
CA PHE A 30 -6.85 -4.73 -2.59
C PHE A 30 -7.52 -4.36 -1.28
N PHE A 31 -7.36 -3.10 -0.79
CA PHE A 31 -7.87 -2.61 0.50
C PHE A 31 -8.80 -1.38 0.35
N PRO A 32 -9.84 -1.42 -0.49
CA PRO A 32 -10.70 -0.25 -0.71
C PRO A 32 -11.61 0.07 0.49
N GLY A 33 -11.82 -0.87 1.40
CA GLY A 33 -12.60 -0.68 2.62
C GLY A 33 -11.84 0.17 3.64
N ILE A 34 -12.55 1.01 4.38
CA ILE A 34 -12.02 1.81 5.49
C ILE A 34 -12.91 1.57 6.70
N SER A 35 -12.29 1.16 7.81
CA SER A 35 -12.96 0.98 9.09
C SER A 35 -12.19 1.74 10.18
N THR A 36 -12.90 2.57 10.96
CA THR A 36 -12.32 3.33 12.07
C THR A 36 -12.81 2.76 13.40
N PHE A 37 -11.99 2.84 14.42
CA PHE A 37 -12.27 2.30 15.74
C PHE A 37 -11.95 3.34 16.83
N ASN A 38 -12.76 3.36 17.86
CA ASN A 38 -12.54 4.21 19.03
C ASN A 38 -11.66 3.55 20.10
N THR A 39 -11.05 2.41 19.77
CA THR A 39 -10.18 1.64 20.66
C THR A 39 -8.75 1.57 20.11
N GLU A 40 -7.78 1.40 21.00
CA GLU A 40 -6.37 1.20 20.64
C GLU A 40 -6.11 -0.19 20.08
N LYS A 41 -6.93 -1.17 20.45
CA LYS A 41 -6.85 -2.56 20.00
C LYS A 41 -8.08 -2.90 19.18
N VAL A 42 -7.88 -3.67 18.15
CA VAL A 42 -8.93 -4.16 17.25
C VAL A 42 -8.95 -5.68 17.29
N ASP A 43 -10.12 -6.25 17.60
CA ASP A 43 -10.32 -7.68 17.55
C ASP A 43 -10.82 -8.07 16.17
N LEU A 44 -10.09 -8.95 15.48
CA LEU A 44 -10.47 -9.48 14.19
C LEU A 44 -10.86 -10.94 14.31
N ASP A 45 -12.08 -11.26 13.88
CA ASP A 45 -12.60 -12.61 13.86
C ASP A 45 -12.34 -13.26 12.49
N PHE A 46 -11.51 -14.28 12.48
CA PHE A 46 -11.22 -15.08 11.29
C PHE A 46 -12.16 -16.28 11.25
N VAL A 47 -13.14 -16.23 10.36
CA VAL A 47 -14.11 -17.32 10.15
C VAL A 47 -13.72 -18.11 8.90
N ARG A 48 -13.30 -19.37 9.06
CA ARG A 48 -13.12 -20.28 7.92
C ARG A 48 -14.44 -20.95 7.58
N GLY A 49 -15.11 -20.50 6.52
CA GLY A 49 -16.33 -21.11 6.01
C GLY A 49 -16.06 -22.47 5.36
N GLY A 50 -16.90 -23.46 5.65
CA GLY A 50 -16.87 -24.75 4.97
C GLY A 50 -17.80 -24.78 3.75
N ARG A 51 -17.52 -25.70 2.81
CA ARG A 51 -18.36 -25.95 1.63
C ARG A 51 -19.27 -27.16 1.85
N THR A 52 -19.92 -27.24 3.03
CA THR A 52 -20.77 -28.38 3.41
C THR A 52 -22.07 -28.34 2.61
N MET A 53 -22.38 -29.46 1.95
CA MET A 53 -23.65 -29.60 1.24
C MET A 53 -24.77 -29.97 2.23
N ALA A 54 -25.99 -29.50 1.94
CA ALA A 54 -27.16 -29.87 2.73
C ALA A 54 -27.36 -31.40 2.69
N PRO A 55 -27.51 -32.07 3.86
CA PRO A 55 -27.74 -33.52 3.89
C PRO A 55 -29.13 -33.88 3.38
N PHE A 56 -29.24 -35.01 2.61
CA PHE A 56 -30.51 -35.56 2.26
C PHE A 56 -31.13 -36.28 3.47
N VAL A 57 -32.43 -36.13 3.65
CA VAL A 57 -33.18 -36.74 4.74
C VAL A 57 -34.41 -37.46 4.16
N GLY A 58 -34.66 -38.67 4.58
CA GLY A 58 -35.82 -39.42 4.13
C GLY A 58 -37.14 -38.83 4.61
N LYS A 59 -38.23 -39.00 3.83
CA LYS A 59 -39.56 -38.55 4.23
C LYS A 59 -39.96 -39.24 5.54
N GLY A 60 -40.27 -38.45 6.56
CA GLY A 60 -40.65 -38.95 7.89
C GLY A 60 -39.50 -39.00 8.91
N TYR A 61 -38.26 -38.71 8.50
CA TYR A 61 -37.15 -38.53 9.40
C TYR A 61 -36.96 -37.03 9.66
N GLY A 62 -36.60 -36.68 10.88
CA GLY A 62 -36.31 -35.28 11.25
C GLY A 62 -35.10 -34.68 10.54
N SER A 63 -34.89 -33.38 10.64
CA SER A 63 -33.74 -32.70 10.10
C SER A 63 -32.41 -33.20 10.70
N LYS A 64 -31.35 -33.24 9.90
CA LYS A 64 -29.99 -33.53 10.39
C LYS A 64 -29.29 -32.28 10.83
N THR A 65 -28.83 -32.25 12.06
CA THR A 65 -28.03 -31.10 12.60
C THR A 65 -26.68 -31.06 11.91
N VAL A 66 -26.29 -29.87 11.46
CA VAL A 66 -24.97 -29.55 10.91
C VAL A 66 -24.23 -28.71 11.92
N GLU A 67 -22.97 -29.01 12.15
CA GLU A 67 -22.12 -28.26 13.06
C GLU A 67 -21.82 -26.85 12.50
N ARG A 68 -21.70 -25.87 13.39
CA ARG A 68 -21.29 -24.52 13.02
C ARG A 68 -19.78 -24.46 12.91
N HIS A 69 -19.32 -23.62 11.97
CA HIS A 69 -17.88 -23.33 11.87
C HIS A 69 -17.42 -22.53 13.08
N GLY A 70 -16.26 -22.87 13.60
CA GLY A 70 -15.56 -22.06 14.60
C GLY A 70 -14.96 -20.80 13.99
N PHE A 71 -14.60 -19.88 14.84
CA PHE A 71 -13.84 -18.69 14.49
C PHE A 71 -12.64 -18.55 15.42
N GLU A 72 -11.61 -17.86 14.94
CA GLU A 72 -10.42 -17.50 15.70
C GLU A 72 -10.38 -15.98 15.79
N THR A 73 -10.29 -15.45 17.01
CA THR A 73 -10.17 -14.01 17.23
C THR A 73 -8.70 -13.66 17.45
N LYS A 74 -8.16 -12.75 16.66
CA LYS A 74 -6.85 -12.15 16.89
C LYS A 74 -7.02 -10.69 17.29
N THR A 75 -6.45 -10.32 18.44
CA THR A 75 -6.38 -8.92 18.88
C THR A 75 -5.15 -8.26 18.28
N LEU A 76 -5.35 -7.25 17.45
CA LEU A 76 -4.29 -6.49 16.79
C LEU A 76 -4.22 -5.06 17.32
N ARG A 77 -3.03 -4.49 17.31
CA ARG A 77 -2.80 -3.10 17.69
C ARG A 77 -2.29 -2.33 16.47
N PRO A 78 -3.11 -1.43 15.89
CA PRO A 78 -2.64 -0.57 14.81
C PRO A 78 -1.47 0.31 15.27
N PRO A 79 -0.36 0.37 14.50
CA PRO A 79 0.78 1.20 14.84
C PRO A 79 0.45 2.68 14.69
N LEU A 80 1.00 3.52 15.59
CA LEU A 80 0.90 4.96 15.43
C LEU A 80 1.97 5.45 14.44
N VAL A 81 1.54 6.09 13.37
CA VAL A 81 2.38 6.82 12.40
C VAL A 81 2.18 8.31 12.66
N ALA A 82 3.24 9.02 13.02
CA ALA A 82 3.15 10.42 13.43
C ALA A 82 4.36 11.24 12.95
N PRO A 83 4.51 11.48 11.64
CA PRO A 83 5.53 12.39 11.16
C PRO A 83 5.20 13.82 11.58
N ASP A 84 6.24 14.62 11.85
CA ASP A 84 6.11 16.03 12.18
C ASP A 84 7.14 16.87 11.42
N LEU A 85 6.78 18.12 11.16
CA LEU A 85 7.63 19.15 10.58
C LEU A 85 7.67 20.37 11.51
N VAL A 86 8.83 21.03 11.57
CA VAL A 86 9.04 22.21 12.40
C VAL A 86 9.23 23.45 11.56
N THR A 87 8.42 24.47 11.82
CA THR A 87 8.59 25.81 11.26
C THR A 87 9.25 26.71 12.29
N THR A 88 10.48 27.16 12.00
CA THR A 88 11.25 28.08 12.85
C THR A 88 11.07 29.53 12.40
N ALA A 89 11.46 30.48 13.26
CA ALA A 89 11.43 31.90 12.91
C ALA A 89 12.27 32.21 11.66
N GLU A 90 13.36 31.50 11.42
CA GLU A 90 14.22 31.71 10.25
C GLU A 90 13.48 31.34 8.95
N HIS A 91 12.65 30.27 8.94
CA HIS A 91 11.84 29.91 7.79
C HIS A 91 10.85 31.04 7.41
N LEU A 92 10.33 31.76 8.38
CA LEU A 92 9.39 32.87 8.13
C LEU A 92 10.06 34.17 7.68
N LEU A 93 11.30 34.40 8.11
CA LEU A 93 12.08 35.60 7.74
C LEU A 93 12.75 35.46 6.38
N ASN A 94 13.14 34.25 6.01
CA ASN A 94 13.77 33.97 4.74
C ASN A 94 12.73 33.84 3.63
N ARG A 95 13.14 34.13 2.40
CA ARG A 95 12.32 33.96 1.20
C ARG A 95 12.05 32.48 0.94
N LEU A 96 10.80 32.12 0.72
CA LEU A 96 10.42 30.78 0.30
C LEU A 96 10.80 30.54 -1.18
N PRO A 97 11.06 29.28 -1.56
CA PRO A 97 11.24 28.90 -2.96
C PRO A 97 10.03 29.35 -3.80
N GLY A 98 10.27 29.98 -4.96
CA GLY A 98 9.21 30.49 -5.83
C GLY A 98 8.64 31.86 -5.45
N GLU A 99 9.01 32.44 -4.33
CA GLU A 99 8.57 33.77 -3.95
C GLU A 99 9.27 34.84 -4.80
N ASN A 100 8.47 35.74 -5.40
CA ASN A 100 9.00 36.84 -6.20
C ASN A 100 9.69 37.87 -5.30
N ILE A 101 10.88 38.30 -5.68
CA ILE A 101 11.69 39.29 -4.93
C ILE A 101 10.98 40.67 -4.80
N TYR A 102 10.11 41.00 -5.77
CA TYR A 102 9.44 42.30 -5.83
C TYR A 102 8.07 42.32 -5.13
N ASN A 103 7.50 41.14 -4.83
CA ASN A 103 6.22 41.05 -4.15
C ASN A 103 6.41 40.20 -2.90
N SER A 104 7.07 40.79 -1.89
CA SER A 104 7.36 40.11 -0.63
C SER A 104 6.06 39.87 0.14
N LYS A 105 5.76 38.61 0.40
CA LYS A 105 4.65 38.19 1.26
C LYS A 105 4.92 38.61 2.71
N SER A 106 3.88 38.87 3.43
CA SER A 106 4.00 39.11 4.88
C SER A 106 4.44 37.82 5.60
N PRO A 107 5.07 37.88 6.77
CA PRO A 107 5.43 36.70 7.55
C PRO A 107 4.22 35.80 7.87
N GLN A 108 3.03 36.39 8.03
CA GLN A 108 1.79 35.63 8.28
C GLN A 108 1.33 34.86 7.04
N GLU A 109 1.41 35.48 5.85
CA GLU A 109 1.08 34.79 4.59
C GLU A 109 2.08 33.65 4.30
N ARG A 110 3.38 33.85 4.58
CA ARG A 110 4.38 32.78 4.48
C ARG A 110 4.08 31.63 5.43
N ALA A 111 3.71 31.94 6.68
CA ALA A 111 3.35 30.92 7.67
C ALA A 111 2.15 30.09 7.22
N ALA A 112 1.12 30.73 6.66
CA ALA A 112 -0.07 30.02 6.16
C ALA A 112 0.24 29.14 4.94
N GLU A 113 1.06 29.64 4.00
CA GLU A 113 1.49 28.88 2.83
C GLU A 113 2.37 27.70 3.22
N GLN A 114 3.32 27.90 4.14
CA GLN A 114 4.18 26.83 4.65
C GLN A 114 3.36 25.75 5.36
N LEU A 115 2.42 26.16 6.22
CA LEU A 115 1.53 25.21 6.88
C LEU A 115 0.74 24.34 5.88
N GLY A 116 0.25 24.96 4.79
CA GLY A 116 -0.45 24.22 3.74
C GLY A 116 0.45 23.18 3.05
N LYS A 117 1.70 23.56 2.74
CA LYS A 117 2.70 22.66 2.14
C LYS A 117 3.10 21.54 3.10
N ASP A 118 3.35 21.88 4.37
CA ASP A 118 3.72 20.92 5.41
C ASP A 118 2.63 19.86 5.61
N LEU A 119 1.35 20.24 5.63
CA LEU A 119 0.23 19.30 5.76
C LEU A 119 0.12 18.34 4.57
N VAL A 120 0.35 18.82 3.34
CA VAL A 120 0.36 17.96 2.15
C VAL A 120 1.54 17.00 2.21
N GLU A 121 2.75 17.48 2.54
CA GLU A 121 3.94 16.65 2.64
C GLU A 121 3.79 15.56 3.72
N LEU A 122 3.21 15.90 4.88
CA LEU A 122 2.95 14.95 5.97
C LEU A 122 1.90 13.90 5.57
N ASP A 123 0.83 14.29 4.86
CA ASP A 123 -0.15 13.33 4.34
C ASP A 123 0.48 12.39 3.31
N ASP A 124 1.34 12.89 2.44
CA ASP A 124 2.09 12.09 1.48
C ASP A 124 3.02 11.08 2.15
N MET A 125 3.68 11.46 3.26
CA MET A 125 4.50 10.53 4.04
C MET A 125 3.65 9.40 4.64
N VAL A 126 2.47 9.72 5.18
CA VAL A 126 1.55 8.73 5.73
C VAL A 126 1.02 7.81 4.62
N ASN A 127 0.65 8.36 3.46
CA ASN A 127 0.19 7.59 2.30
C ASN A 127 1.25 6.59 1.81
N ARG A 128 2.53 6.99 1.74
CA ARG A 128 3.63 6.06 1.39
C ARG A 128 3.79 4.96 2.43
N ARG A 129 3.66 5.27 3.72
CA ARG A 129 3.74 4.25 4.77
C ARG A 129 2.57 3.27 4.70
N GLU A 130 1.36 3.73 4.41
CA GLU A 130 0.19 2.86 4.21
C GLU A 130 0.39 1.91 3.02
N GLU A 131 0.84 2.43 1.89
CA GLU A 131 1.09 1.61 0.69
C GLU A 131 2.20 0.58 0.93
N TRP A 132 3.27 0.97 1.65
CA TRP A 132 4.32 0.05 2.07
C TRP A 132 3.78 -1.07 2.99
N MET A 133 2.94 -0.73 3.97
CA MET A 133 2.30 -1.73 4.83
C MET A 133 1.40 -2.68 4.03
N CYS A 134 0.66 -2.18 3.04
CA CYS A 134 -0.12 -3.00 2.12
C CYS A 134 0.76 -3.99 1.35
N SER A 135 1.92 -3.53 0.87
CA SER A 135 2.88 -4.41 0.21
C SER A 135 3.42 -5.49 1.15
N GLN A 136 3.80 -5.12 2.38
CA GLN A 136 4.28 -6.08 3.38
C GLN A 136 3.25 -7.17 3.67
N VAL A 137 1.99 -6.79 3.91
CA VAL A 137 0.90 -7.75 4.16
C VAL A 137 0.69 -8.68 2.96
N LEU A 138 0.69 -8.13 1.75
CA LEU A 138 0.41 -8.91 0.54
C LEU A 138 1.55 -9.86 0.16
N PHE A 139 2.82 -9.40 0.21
CA PHE A 139 3.98 -10.15 -0.28
C PHE A 139 4.70 -11.00 0.78
N SER A 140 4.60 -10.64 2.06
CA SER A 140 5.23 -11.36 3.16
C SER A 140 4.25 -11.92 4.19
N GLY A 141 2.98 -11.47 4.17
CA GLY A 141 1.95 -11.88 5.13
C GLY A 141 2.18 -11.35 6.53
N MET A 142 3.07 -10.38 6.69
CA MET A 142 3.38 -9.75 7.98
C MET A 142 3.67 -8.26 7.78
N VAL A 143 3.57 -7.50 8.86
CA VAL A 143 4.03 -6.11 8.91
C VAL A 143 5.02 -5.98 10.05
N GLU A 144 6.23 -5.55 9.72
CA GLU A 144 7.26 -5.23 10.70
C GLU A 144 7.10 -3.76 11.12
N ILE A 145 6.77 -3.54 12.38
CA ILE A 145 6.57 -2.23 12.98
C ILE A 145 7.82 -1.92 13.80
N VAL A 146 8.80 -1.27 13.18
CA VAL A 146 10.05 -0.87 13.84
C VAL A 146 10.14 0.66 13.80
N GLY A 147 10.35 1.26 14.96
CA GLY A 147 10.46 2.71 15.10
C GLY A 147 10.89 3.13 16.50
N THR A 148 10.87 4.42 16.78
CA THR A 148 11.27 4.93 18.08
C THR A 148 10.35 4.42 19.20
N GLY A 149 10.85 3.49 19.99
CA GLY A 149 10.13 2.93 21.15
C GLY A 149 9.09 1.86 20.81
N VAL A 150 9.08 1.37 19.56
CA VAL A 150 8.23 0.26 19.13
C VAL A 150 9.03 -0.72 18.28
N GLU A 151 8.88 -2.01 18.60
CA GLU A 151 9.39 -3.14 17.82
C GLU A 151 8.37 -4.27 17.95
N GLU A 152 7.53 -4.44 16.95
CA GLU A 152 6.44 -5.44 16.93
C GLU A 152 6.26 -5.95 15.51
N THR A 153 5.91 -7.24 15.37
CA THR A 153 5.58 -7.83 14.08
C THR A 153 4.17 -8.40 14.13
N VAL A 154 3.33 -7.97 13.19
CA VAL A 154 1.95 -8.45 13.05
C VAL A 154 1.88 -9.48 11.94
N TYR A 155 1.42 -10.69 12.24
CA TYR A 155 1.32 -11.80 11.30
C TYR A 155 -0.13 -12.02 10.85
N PHE A 156 -0.33 -12.10 9.54
CA PHE A 156 -1.63 -12.35 8.90
C PHE A 156 -1.72 -13.75 8.26
N TRP A 157 -0.59 -14.32 7.87
CA TRP A 157 -0.58 -15.67 7.32
C TRP A 157 -0.67 -16.72 8.43
N PRO A 158 -1.17 -17.93 8.10
CA PRO A 158 -1.13 -19.06 9.03
C PRO A 158 0.28 -19.40 9.48
N ASP A 159 0.42 -19.90 10.71
CA ASP A 159 1.72 -20.29 11.27
C ASP A 159 2.31 -21.51 10.56
N ASN A 160 1.45 -22.40 10.02
CA ASN A 160 1.89 -23.57 9.28
C ASN A 160 2.35 -23.20 7.86
N ASP A 161 3.60 -23.48 7.53
CA ASP A 161 4.20 -23.17 6.22
C ASP A 161 3.44 -23.81 5.05
N ALA A 162 2.84 -24.99 5.23
CA ALA A 162 2.06 -25.66 4.20
C ALA A 162 0.76 -24.94 3.82
N ASP A 163 0.23 -24.12 4.75
CA ASP A 163 -1.01 -23.38 4.56
C ASP A 163 -0.76 -21.93 4.11
N LYS A 164 0.51 -21.50 4.04
CA LYS A 164 0.85 -20.15 3.57
C LYS A 164 0.52 -19.99 2.09
N PRO A 165 -0.04 -18.85 1.68
CA PRO A 165 -0.31 -18.56 0.28
C PRO A 165 0.97 -18.13 -0.47
N TYR A 166 2.05 -18.87 -0.26
CA TYR A 166 3.37 -18.63 -0.83
C TYR A 166 3.88 -19.84 -1.59
N LEU A 167 4.52 -19.60 -2.73
CA LEU A 167 5.16 -20.62 -3.55
C LEU A 167 6.55 -20.12 -3.97
N GLU A 168 7.50 -21.03 -4.05
CA GLU A 168 8.82 -20.78 -4.61
C GLU A 168 9.07 -21.73 -5.75
N LEU A 169 9.27 -21.20 -6.95
CA LEU A 169 9.67 -22.00 -8.10
C LEU A 169 11.17 -22.20 -8.07
N THR A 170 11.62 -23.36 -8.54
CA THR A 170 13.03 -23.75 -8.57
C THR A 170 13.41 -24.41 -9.87
N GLY A 171 14.66 -24.28 -10.28
CA GLY A 171 15.20 -24.97 -11.46
C GLY A 171 14.54 -24.54 -12.77
N ASP A 172 14.04 -25.54 -13.52
CA ASP A 172 13.45 -25.32 -14.84
C ASP A 172 12.06 -24.66 -14.81
N ASP A 173 11.42 -24.59 -13.64
CA ASP A 173 10.12 -23.93 -13.47
C ASP A 173 10.24 -22.40 -13.35
N LEU A 174 11.44 -21.87 -13.08
CA LEU A 174 11.67 -20.42 -13.01
C LEU A 174 11.32 -19.76 -14.36
N TRP A 175 10.70 -18.60 -14.31
CA TRP A 175 10.26 -17.88 -15.52
C TRP A 175 11.42 -17.37 -16.39
N THR A 176 12.62 -17.37 -15.85
CA THR A 176 13.86 -17.10 -16.60
C THR A 176 14.30 -18.31 -17.45
N SER A 177 13.79 -19.52 -17.17
CA SER A 177 14.08 -20.72 -17.93
C SER A 177 13.26 -20.76 -19.23
N ALA A 178 13.89 -21.15 -20.33
CA ALA A 178 13.21 -21.33 -21.63
C ALA A 178 12.20 -22.53 -21.62
N ALA A 179 12.32 -23.44 -20.65
CA ALA A 179 11.42 -24.58 -20.49
C ALA A 179 10.14 -24.21 -19.71
N SER A 180 10.12 -23.08 -19.01
CA SER A 180 8.99 -22.70 -18.17
C SER A 180 7.82 -22.13 -18.98
N ASP A 181 6.59 -22.42 -18.52
CA ASP A 181 5.36 -21.86 -19.08
C ASP A 181 4.60 -21.05 -18.01
N PRO A 182 4.78 -19.71 -17.98
CA PRO A 182 4.10 -18.83 -17.06
C PRO A 182 2.56 -18.91 -17.13
N LEU A 183 2.00 -19.20 -18.33
CA LEU A 183 0.54 -19.32 -18.51
C LEU A 183 -0.03 -20.53 -17.77
N VAL A 184 0.67 -21.65 -17.81
CA VAL A 184 0.27 -22.85 -17.06
C VAL A 184 0.34 -22.58 -15.57
N ASN A 185 1.39 -21.92 -15.10
CA ASN A 185 1.54 -21.56 -13.70
C ASN A 185 0.40 -20.65 -13.22
N VAL A 186 0.13 -19.57 -13.93
CA VAL A 186 -0.97 -18.64 -13.59
C VAL A 186 -2.33 -19.36 -13.58
N ARG A 187 -2.58 -20.23 -14.54
CA ARG A 187 -3.83 -20.99 -14.59
C ARG A 187 -3.98 -21.92 -13.38
N ASN A 188 -2.91 -22.61 -12.98
CA ASN A 188 -2.89 -23.49 -11.82
C ASN A 188 -3.06 -22.70 -10.52
N TRP A 189 -2.38 -21.58 -10.38
CA TRP A 189 -2.51 -20.70 -9.21
C TRP A 189 -3.90 -20.09 -9.09
N LYS A 190 -4.47 -19.63 -10.20
CA LYS A 190 -5.85 -19.15 -10.25
C LYS A 190 -6.83 -20.20 -9.78
N ARG A 191 -6.65 -21.45 -10.23
CA ARG A 191 -7.47 -22.58 -9.77
C ARG A 191 -7.26 -22.86 -8.28
N LYS A 192 -6.01 -22.87 -7.80
CA LYS A 192 -5.69 -23.08 -6.39
C LYS A 192 -6.39 -22.04 -5.52
N VAL A 193 -6.21 -20.74 -5.79
CA VAL A 193 -6.85 -19.65 -5.04
C VAL A 193 -8.38 -19.78 -5.08
N SER A 194 -8.97 -20.05 -6.24
CA SER A 194 -10.42 -20.17 -6.36
C SER A 194 -10.98 -21.39 -5.60
N LEU A 195 -10.22 -22.48 -5.53
CA LEU A 195 -10.63 -23.66 -4.77
C LEU A 195 -10.47 -23.47 -3.27
N THR A 196 -9.43 -22.75 -2.81
CA THR A 196 -9.16 -22.55 -1.40
C THR A 196 -10.05 -21.46 -0.80
N SER A 197 -10.03 -20.27 -1.38
CA SER A 197 -10.75 -19.09 -0.87
C SER A 197 -12.21 -19.00 -1.30
N GLY A 198 -12.55 -19.58 -2.45
CA GLY A 198 -13.85 -19.35 -3.10
C GLY A 198 -13.91 -18.09 -3.96
N PHE A 199 -12.85 -17.29 -3.99
CA PHE A 199 -12.75 -16.07 -4.79
C PHE A 199 -11.91 -16.31 -6.04
N THR A 200 -12.25 -15.63 -7.11
CA THR A 200 -11.48 -15.70 -8.37
C THR A 200 -10.48 -14.58 -8.41
N PRO A 201 -9.16 -14.84 -8.40
CA PRO A 201 -8.16 -13.80 -8.56
C PRO A 201 -8.21 -13.26 -9.99
N ARG A 202 -8.11 -11.92 -10.10
CA ARG A 202 -8.18 -11.21 -11.38
C ARG A 202 -7.05 -10.22 -11.59
N VAL A 203 -6.26 -9.95 -10.58
CA VAL A 203 -5.17 -8.99 -10.62
C VAL A 203 -3.87 -9.70 -10.28
N ALA A 204 -2.86 -9.48 -11.10
CA ALA A 204 -1.48 -9.90 -10.87
C ALA A 204 -0.58 -8.67 -10.80
N VAL A 205 0.22 -8.55 -9.73
CA VAL A 205 1.20 -7.48 -9.55
C VAL A 205 2.60 -8.08 -9.57
N MET A 206 3.44 -7.58 -10.44
CA MET A 206 4.77 -8.10 -10.73
C MET A 206 5.86 -7.11 -10.32
N GLY A 207 6.93 -7.61 -9.70
CA GLY A 207 8.14 -6.85 -9.51
C GLY A 207 8.98 -6.74 -10.79
N ALA A 208 9.94 -5.83 -10.83
CA ALA A 208 10.69 -5.46 -12.03
C ALA A 208 11.34 -6.66 -12.76
N LYS A 209 12.04 -7.54 -12.03
CA LYS A 209 12.68 -8.73 -12.62
C LYS A 209 11.67 -9.73 -13.19
N VAL A 210 10.51 -9.85 -12.53
CA VAL A 210 9.43 -10.72 -13.01
C VAL A 210 8.84 -10.17 -14.30
N VAL A 211 8.68 -8.85 -14.42
CA VAL A 211 8.22 -8.20 -15.64
C VAL A 211 9.16 -8.52 -16.80
N ASP A 212 10.47 -8.35 -16.59
CA ASP A 212 11.47 -8.65 -17.62
C ASP A 212 11.40 -10.12 -18.06
N ALA A 213 11.34 -11.06 -17.10
CA ALA A 213 11.23 -12.48 -17.40
C ALA A 213 9.90 -12.83 -18.10
N PHE A 214 8.79 -12.20 -17.69
CA PHE A 214 7.49 -12.39 -18.29
C PHE A 214 7.42 -11.95 -19.75
N VAL A 215 7.95 -10.77 -20.05
CA VAL A 215 7.95 -10.22 -21.42
C VAL A 215 8.91 -11.00 -22.34
N ALA A 216 10.04 -11.45 -21.80
CA ALA A 216 11.04 -12.21 -22.56
C ALA A 216 10.61 -13.67 -22.85
N ASN A 217 9.63 -14.21 -22.11
CA ASN A 217 9.21 -15.59 -22.25
C ASN A 217 8.49 -15.85 -23.58
N GLU A 218 8.94 -16.89 -24.33
CA GLU A 218 8.39 -17.22 -25.65
C GLU A 218 6.90 -17.58 -25.63
N ALA A 219 6.41 -18.24 -24.57
CA ALA A 219 4.99 -18.63 -24.46
C ALA A 219 4.10 -17.39 -24.39
N ILE A 220 4.53 -16.38 -23.61
CA ILE A 220 3.83 -15.10 -23.48
C ILE A 220 3.91 -14.31 -24.80
N SER A 221 5.10 -14.23 -25.41
CA SER A 221 5.30 -13.52 -26.67
C SER A 221 4.42 -14.11 -27.79
N LYS A 222 4.37 -15.42 -27.94
CA LYS A 222 3.49 -16.12 -28.88
C LYS A 222 2.01 -15.87 -28.62
N TYR A 223 1.59 -15.84 -27.36
CA TYR A 223 0.22 -15.57 -26.97
C TYR A 223 -0.20 -14.14 -27.27
N LEU A 224 0.67 -13.17 -27.01
CA LEU A 224 0.48 -11.77 -27.33
C LEU A 224 0.44 -11.53 -28.85
N ASP A 225 1.31 -12.19 -29.62
CA ASP A 225 1.34 -12.06 -31.08
C ASP A 225 0.07 -12.63 -31.74
N ASN A 226 -0.45 -13.74 -31.25
CA ASN A 226 -1.72 -14.32 -31.74
C ASN A 226 -2.90 -13.39 -31.48
N ARG A 227 -2.94 -12.75 -30.30
CA ARG A 227 -3.97 -11.78 -29.95
C ARG A 227 -3.89 -10.47 -30.72
N ARG A 228 -2.66 -10.04 -31.11
CA ARG A 228 -2.45 -8.88 -31.97
C ARG A 228 -3.13 -9.00 -33.34
N LYS A 229 -3.27 -10.21 -33.87
CA LYS A 229 -3.97 -10.48 -35.15
C LYS A 229 -5.48 -10.31 -35.03
N GLU A 230 -6.07 -10.53 -33.86
CA GLU A 230 -7.51 -10.51 -33.66
C GLU A 230 -8.06 -9.21 -33.05
N LEU A 231 -7.29 -8.49 -32.23
CA LEU A 231 -7.77 -7.38 -31.37
C LEU A 231 -6.98 -6.07 -31.48
N GLY A 232 -6.03 -5.96 -32.42
CA GLY A 232 -5.18 -4.77 -32.52
C GLY A 232 -3.99 -4.82 -31.53
N LYS A 233 -3.17 -3.77 -31.55
CA LYS A 233 -1.97 -3.67 -30.71
C LYS A 233 -2.29 -3.69 -29.21
N ILE A 234 -1.72 -4.65 -28.49
CA ILE A 234 -1.61 -4.56 -27.03
C ILE A 234 -0.34 -3.74 -26.78
N GLU A 235 -0.52 -2.49 -26.47
CA GLU A 235 0.57 -1.62 -26.01
C GLU A 235 0.51 -1.58 -24.48
N PRO A 236 1.65 -1.73 -23.77
CA PRO A 236 1.72 -1.43 -22.35
C PRO A 236 1.18 -0.02 -22.15
N LYS A 237 0.24 0.14 -21.21
CA LYS A 237 -0.36 1.44 -20.92
C LYS A 237 0.02 1.82 -19.51
N ASP A 238 0.70 2.93 -19.39
CA ASP A 238 0.93 3.55 -18.10
C ASP A 238 -0.42 4.09 -17.58
N LEU A 239 -0.87 3.57 -16.46
CA LEU A 239 -2.13 3.98 -15.82
C LEU A 239 -1.91 5.16 -14.90
N GLU A 240 -0.85 5.06 -14.11
CA GLU A 240 -0.32 6.11 -13.24
C GLU A 240 1.21 6.00 -13.34
N GLU A 241 1.94 7.04 -13.00
CA GLU A 241 3.38 6.96 -13.00
C GLU A 241 3.88 5.78 -12.13
N GLY A 242 4.67 4.86 -12.72
CA GLY A 242 5.22 3.64 -12.09
C GLY A 242 4.28 2.43 -12.01
N VAL A 243 3.05 2.52 -12.50
CA VAL A 243 2.16 1.36 -12.68
C VAL A 243 1.90 1.15 -14.16
N THR A 244 2.43 0.06 -14.69
CA THR A 244 2.29 -0.28 -16.11
C THR A 244 1.39 -1.48 -16.27
N PHE A 245 0.35 -1.36 -17.08
CA PHE A 245 -0.53 -2.45 -17.44
C PHE A 245 0.01 -3.21 -18.66
N TYR A 246 0.31 -4.49 -18.51
CA TYR A 246 0.86 -5.34 -19.56
C TYR A 246 -0.18 -6.12 -20.37
N GLY A 247 -1.39 -6.18 -19.90
CA GLY A 247 -2.51 -6.84 -20.60
C GLY A 247 -3.28 -7.81 -19.72
N THR A 248 -4.37 -8.35 -20.30
CA THR A 248 -5.22 -9.34 -19.65
C THR A 248 -4.99 -10.70 -20.29
N ILE A 249 -4.53 -11.68 -19.51
CA ILE A 249 -4.28 -13.05 -19.95
C ILE A 249 -5.06 -14.01 -19.06
N GLU A 250 -5.80 -14.96 -19.63
CA GLU A 250 -6.63 -15.92 -18.89
C GLU A 250 -7.62 -15.26 -17.91
N GLY A 251 -8.04 -13.99 -18.18
CA GLY A 251 -8.92 -13.22 -17.32
C GLY A 251 -8.23 -12.75 -16.03
N VAL A 252 -6.92 -12.54 -16.09
CA VAL A 252 -6.10 -11.88 -15.07
C VAL A 252 -5.43 -10.69 -15.70
N ASP A 253 -5.52 -9.56 -15.06
CA ASP A 253 -4.89 -8.29 -15.45
C ASP A 253 -3.50 -8.22 -14.83
N PHE A 254 -2.48 -8.05 -15.68
CA PHE A 254 -1.08 -8.03 -15.27
C PHE A 254 -0.57 -6.60 -15.17
N TYR A 255 -0.08 -6.24 -13.99
CA TYR A 255 0.50 -4.94 -13.68
C TYR A 255 1.95 -5.09 -13.24
N GLY A 256 2.83 -4.27 -13.79
CA GLY A 256 4.16 -4.01 -13.24
C GLY A 256 4.06 -2.81 -12.30
N TYR A 257 4.66 -2.90 -11.13
CA TYR A 257 4.65 -1.81 -10.17
C TYR A 257 6.08 -1.50 -9.68
N ASP A 258 6.65 -0.43 -10.23
CA ASP A 258 8.02 0.02 -10.01
C ASP A 258 8.01 1.29 -9.17
N GLU A 259 7.75 1.15 -7.87
CA GLU A 259 7.83 2.23 -6.90
C GLU A 259 8.94 1.96 -5.91
N LEU A 260 9.71 3.00 -5.58
CA LEU A 260 10.77 2.96 -4.59
C LEU A 260 10.36 3.75 -3.35
N VAL A 261 10.58 3.18 -2.19
CA VAL A 261 10.36 3.85 -0.90
C VAL A 261 11.66 3.93 -0.12
N TYR A 262 11.86 5.07 0.55
CA TYR A 262 12.96 5.19 1.49
C TYR A 262 12.54 4.59 2.83
N ASN A 263 13.24 3.53 3.23
CA ASN A 263 13.03 2.88 4.51
C ASN A 263 13.94 3.54 5.56
N ASP A 264 13.34 4.25 6.50
CA ASP A 264 14.04 4.96 7.58
C ASP A 264 14.75 4.04 8.57
N VAL A 265 14.33 2.78 8.69
CA VAL A 265 14.95 1.76 9.55
C VAL A 265 16.23 1.22 8.92
N SER A 266 16.18 0.84 7.66
CA SER A 266 17.35 0.33 6.93
C SER A 266 18.27 1.45 6.41
N GLY A 267 17.78 2.69 6.32
CA GLY A 267 18.47 3.83 5.73
C GLY A 267 18.68 3.71 4.22
N LYS A 268 17.90 2.86 3.54
CA LYS A 268 18.05 2.57 2.11
C LYS A 268 16.74 2.82 1.36
N THR A 269 16.89 3.09 0.07
CA THR A 269 15.76 3.07 -0.85
C THR A 269 15.56 1.64 -1.34
N GLU A 270 14.36 1.12 -1.13
CA GLU A 270 13.98 -0.25 -1.43
C GLU A 270 12.77 -0.27 -2.37
N PRO A 271 12.65 -1.28 -3.26
CA PRO A 271 11.46 -1.42 -4.09
C PRO A 271 10.25 -1.77 -3.21
N LEU A 272 9.12 -1.13 -3.47
CA LEU A 272 7.88 -1.37 -2.76
C LEU A 272 7.37 -2.79 -2.98
N VAL A 273 7.48 -3.29 -4.21
CA VAL A 273 7.18 -4.68 -4.61
C VAL A 273 8.49 -5.45 -4.75
N PRO A 274 8.66 -6.61 -4.10
CA PRO A 274 9.86 -7.43 -4.28
C PRO A 274 10.08 -7.78 -5.74
N GLU A 275 11.29 -7.52 -6.25
CA GLU A 275 11.63 -7.62 -7.67
C GLU A 275 11.46 -9.03 -8.27
N ASP A 276 11.61 -10.08 -7.44
CA ASP A 276 11.61 -11.50 -7.80
C ASP A 276 10.25 -12.19 -7.61
N LYS A 277 9.23 -11.44 -7.16
CA LYS A 277 7.92 -12.01 -6.79
C LYS A 277 6.79 -11.49 -7.67
N ILE A 278 5.77 -12.33 -7.79
CA ILE A 278 4.46 -11.99 -8.35
C ILE A 278 3.39 -12.26 -7.30
N LEU A 279 2.47 -11.34 -7.17
CA LEU A 279 1.24 -11.48 -6.40
C LEU A 279 0.08 -11.76 -7.36
N LEU A 280 -0.70 -12.80 -7.11
CA LEU A 280 -1.97 -13.05 -7.77
C LEU A 280 -3.09 -12.94 -6.74
N GLY A 281 -4.02 -11.99 -6.90
CA GLY A 281 -5.03 -11.70 -5.89
C GLY A 281 -6.42 -11.39 -6.42
N ALA A 282 -7.41 -11.58 -5.53
CA ALA A 282 -8.78 -11.13 -5.75
C ALA A 282 -8.91 -9.69 -5.23
N PRO A 283 -9.22 -8.70 -6.10
CA PRO A 283 -9.31 -7.30 -5.70
C PRO A 283 -10.46 -7.05 -4.73
N GLY A 284 -10.30 -6.03 -3.88
CA GLY A 284 -11.36 -5.51 -3.01
C GLY A 284 -11.75 -6.44 -1.86
N ARG A 285 -10.84 -7.26 -1.34
CA ARG A 285 -11.11 -8.20 -0.25
C ARG A 285 -10.55 -7.76 1.10
N GLY A 286 -9.60 -6.83 1.08
CA GLY A 286 -9.04 -6.22 2.28
C GLY A 286 -9.70 -4.90 2.62
N GLU A 287 -9.36 -4.43 3.81
CA GLU A 287 -9.77 -3.13 4.34
C GLU A 287 -8.63 -2.49 5.13
N MET A 288 -8.61 -1.16 5.18
CA MET A 288 -7.72 -0.41 6.06
C MET A 288 -8.43 -0.16 7.39
N LEU A 289 -7.80 -0.61 8.46
CA LEU A 289 -8.25 -0.39 9.82
C LEU A 289 -7.51 0.81 10.41
N TYR A 290 -8.26 1.75 11.00
CA TYR A 290 -7.66 2.89 11.68
C TYR A 290 -8.02 2.86 13.16
N GLY A 291 -7.00 2.70 13.99
CA GLY A 291 -7.14 2.82 15.45
C GLY A 291 -7.35 4.28 15.89
N ALA A 292 -7.88 4.45 17.09
CA ALA A 292 -8.04 5.78 17.65
C ALA A 292 -6.69 6.43 17.98
N VAL A 293 -6.59 7.73 17.72
CA VAL A 293 -5.45 8.57 18.05
C VAL A 293 -5.78 9.45 19.25
N VAL A 294 -4.88 9.49 20.23
CA VAL A 294 -5.04 10.35 21.42
C VAL A 294 -4.26 11.65 21.19
N LEU A 295 -4.97 12.77 21.28
CA LEU A 295 -4.39 14.10 21.27
C LEU A 295 -4.35 14.67 22.69
N ALA A 296 -3.25 15.34 23.04
CA ALA A 296 -3.17 16.14 24.24
C ALA A 296 -3.64 17.57 23.93
N ASP A 297 -4.72 18.00 24.55
CA ASP A 297 -5.18 19.39 24.45
C ASP A 297 -4.52 20.22 25.55
N GLU A 298 -3.60 21.11 25.11
CA GLU A 298 -2.89 22.00 26.06
C GLU A 298 -3.83 23.05 26.69
N ALA A 299 -4.87 23.47 25.96
CA ALA A 299 -5.79 24.49 26.43
C ALA A 299 -6.72 23.95 27.53
N GLU A 300 -7.25 22.76 27.34
CA GLU A 300 -8.15 22.10 28.28
C GLU A 300 -7.44 21.21 29.30
N LYS A 301 -6.12 20.97 29.13
CA LYS A 301 -5.30 20.02 29.90
C LYS A 301 -5.92 18.63 29.97
N SER A 302 -6.55 18.23 28.89
CA SER A 302 -7.27 16.97 28.74
C SER A 302 -6.68 16.17 27.60
N PHE A 303 -7.06 14.88 27.52
CA PHE A 303 -6.77 14.04 26.40
C PHE A 303 -8.05 13.81 25.60
N THR A 304 -7.99 14.09 24.30
CA THR A 304 -9.10 13.87 23.39
C THR A 304 -8.77 12.68 22.49
N LEU A 305 -9.68 11.72 22.43
CA LEU A 305 -9.60 10.57 21.56
C LEU A 305 -10.29 10.90 20.24
N VAL A 306 -9.57 10.78 19.14
CA VAL A 306 -10.07 11.08 17.80
C VAL A 306 -10.10 9.83 16.95
N GLU A 307 -11.28 9.53 16.39
CA GLU A 307 -11.53 8.43 15.48
C GLU A 307 -11.53 8.97 14.05
N SER A 308 -10.35 8.98 13.41
CA SER A 308 -10.19 9.47 12.03
C SER A 308 -8.95 8.87 11.37
N PRO A 309 -8.97 8.62 10.06
CA PRO A 309 -7.80 8.17 9.31
C PRO A 309 -6.64 9.17 9.34
N ARG A 310 -6.94 10.47 9.46
CA ARG A 310 -5.96 11.56 9.48
C ARG A 310 -6.31 12.52 10.61
N VAL A 311 -5.35 12.74 11.49
CA VAL A 311 -5.52 13.61 12.65
C VAL A 311 -4.38 14.63 12.65
N PRO A 312 -4.59 15.84 12.11
CA PRO A 312 -3.61 16.90 12.18
C PRO A 312 -3.47 17.43 13.61
N ASP A 313 -2.25 17.69 14.01
CA ASP A 313 -1.91 18.24 15.33
C ASP A 313 -0.90 19.38 15.18
N THR A 314 -0.95 20.37 16.07
CA THR A 314 -0.01 21.49 16.06
C THR A 314 0.26 21.99 17.47
N TRP A 315 1.53 22.23 17.78
CA TRP A 315 1.94 22.79 19.06
C TRP A 315 3.14 23.71 18.89
N VAL A 316 3.38 24.56 19.89
CA VAL A 316 4.54 25.45 19.94
C VAL A 316 5.50 24.94 21.00
N SER A 317 6.76 24.73 20.63
CA SER A 317 7.82 24.36 21.56
C SER A 317 8.80 25.52 21.76
N ARG A 318 9.33 25.61 22.98
CA ARG A 318 10.40 26.57 23.32
C ARG A 318 11.81 25.99 23.21
N LYS A 319 11.92 24.65 23.09
CA LYS A 319 13.19 23.92 22.96
C LYS A 319 13.01 22.65 22.12
N PRO A 320 13.41 22.69 20.84
CA PRO A 320 13.82 23.84 20.04
C PRO A 320 12.67 24.83 19.85
N GLU A 321 12.98 26.11 19.67
CA GLU A 321 11.98 27.14 19.43
C GLU A 321 11.40 26.97 18.02
N GLY A 322 10.10 26.73 17.96
CA GLY A 322 9.39 26.54 16.68
C GLY A 322 7.96 26.10 16.86
N ARG A 323 7.23 26.19 15.76
CA ARG A 323 5.89 25.61 15.63
C ARG A 323 5.99 24.27 14.96
N PHE A 324 5.51 23.24 15.60
CA PHE A 324 5.43 21.90 15.09
C PHE A 324 4.06 21.65 14.48
N VAL A 325 4.05 20.94 13.37
CA VAL A 325 2.85 20.44 12.70
C VAL A 325 3.06 18.95 12.48
N ALA A 326 2.12 18.15 12.91
CA ALA A 326 2.15 16.69 12.74
C ALA A 326 0.89 16.18 12.06
N MET A 327 1.01 15.08 11.36
CA MET A 327 -0.12 14.30 10.86
C MET A 327 -0.08 12.93 11.53
N LYS A 328 -1.04 12.66 12.43
CA LYS A 328 -1.13 11.40 13.15
C LYS A 328 -2.13 10.47 12.48
N SER A 329 -1.78 9.19 12.41
CA SER A 329 -2.63 8.13 11.87
C SER A 329 -2.28 6.82 12.56
N ALA A 330 -3.23 5.90 12.70
CA ALA A 330 -2.98 4.56 13.23
C ALA A 330 -3.49 3.49 12.25
N PRO A 331 -2.87 3.36 11.05
CA PRO A 331 -3.31 2.45 10.01
C PRO A 331 -2.84 1.02 10.25
N LEU A 332 -3.68 0.04 9.90
CA LEU A 332 -3.32 -1.37 9.81
C LEU A 332 -4.08 -2.01 8.65
N PRO A 333 -3.40 -2.49 7.58
CA PRO A 333 -4.07 -3.18 6.50
C PRO A 333 -4.49 -4.59 6.93
N ASN A 334 -5.78 -4.89 6.76
CA ASN A 334 -6.35 -6.20 7.00
C ASN A 334 -6.66 -6.87 5.64
N PRO A 335 -5.99 -7.97 5.26
CA PRO A 335 -6.23 -8.64 3.98
C PRO A 335 -7.59 -9.37 3.94
N GLY A 336 -8.32 -9.43 5.05
CA GLY A 336 -9.57 -10.18 5.17
C GLY A 336 -9.34 -11.68 5.07
N VAL A 337 -9.41 -12.22 3.88
CA VAL A 337 -9.16 -13.64 3.62
C VAL A 337 -7.77 -13.84 3.04
N ALA A 338 -6.82 -14.34 3.83
CA ALA A 338 -5.44 -14.56 3.41
C ALA A 338 -5.32 -15.46 2.17
N ASP A 339 -6.19 -16.48 2.07
CA ASP A 339 -6.22 -17.43 0.94
C ASP A 339 -6.75 -16.81 -0.37
N ALA A 340 -7.26 -15.57 -0.35
CA ALA A 340 -7.67 -14.84 -1.57
C ALA A 340 -6.49 -14.31 -2.38
N TYR A 341 -5.29 -14.44 -1.85
CA TYR A 341 -4.03 -14.00 -2.44
C TYR A 341 -3.08 -15.18 -2.56
N LEU A 342 -2.17 -15.12 -3.51
CA LEU A 342 -1.09 -16.09 -3.67
C LEU A 342 0.15 -15.33 -4.16
N VAL A 343 1.25 -15.51 -3.47
CA VAL A 343 2.55 -14.95 -3.85
C VAL A 343 3.42 -16.08 -4.37
N ALA A 344 4.10 -15.83 -5.48
CA ALA A 344 5.07 -16.75 -6.02
C ALA A 344 6.41 -16.04 -6.26
N LYS A 345 7.50 -16.66 -5.82
CA LYS A 345 8.85 -16.31 -6.25
C LYS A 345 9.13 -17.06 -7.54
N VAL A 346 9.39 -16.33 -8.62
CA VAL A 346 9.45 -16.89 -9.97
C VAL A 346 10.76 -16.61 -10.71
N VAL A 347 11.61 -15.79 -10.10
CA VAL A 347 12.94 -15.40 -10.62
C VAL A 347 14.01 -15.63 -9.57
#